data_4e13f3269e0c7ac07499e78a1fe4f971
#
_entry.id   4e13f3269e0c7ac07499e78a1fe4f971
#
_cell.length_a   1.000
_cell.length_b   1.000
_cell.length_c   1.000
_cell.angle_alpha   90.00
_cell.angle_beta   90.00
_cell.angle_gamma   90.00
#
_symmetry.space_group_name_H-M   'P 1'
#
loop_
_entity.id
_entity.type
_entity.pdbx_description
1 polymer ?
#
loop_
_entity_poly.entity_id
_entity_poly.type
_entity_poly.pdbx_seq_one_letter_code
_entity_poly.pdbx_strand_id
1 'polypeptide(L)'
;MAEPAKLRLEHVSMTFRGTQGDFVALAPVDLDIPAGRFVSLIGPSGCGKTTIFNIVAGLQPPTTGRVLIDGEDLTGFIGQVGYMLQKDLLLPWRTVLDNVALGLEIRGTPMREARERALPLLLRYGLGGFEHQHPPALSGGMRQRAALLRTLLIDMDIILLDEPFGALDAQTKSKLQEWLLGLFADFGRTVVFVTHDVEEAAFLSDEIYVMASRPGRIVDRLPIDLPRPRDRSIVTTPRFMAIKKYCLDLLHSQETPQSEAA
;
A
#
# COMPACT_ATOMS: atom_id res chain seq x y z
N MET A 1 -14.54 15.97 17.13
CA MET A 1 -14.81 14.51 17.18
C MET A 1 -13.85 13.87 16.20
N ALA A 2 -13.14 12.80 16.57
CA ALA A 2 -12.29 12.07 15.62
C ALA A 2 -13.15 11.50 14.48
N GLU A 3 -12.68 11.59 13.24
CA GLU A 3 -13.33 10.94 12.10
C GLU A 3 -13.38 9.42 12.36
N PRO A 4 -14.52 8.75 12.07
CA PRO A 4 -14.59 7.30 12.26
C PRO A 4 -13.55 6.60 11.38
N ALA A 5 -12.88 5.62 11.95
CA ALA A 5 -11.88 4.84 11.22
C ALA A 5 -12.56 3.95 10.17
N LYS A 6 -12.10 4.02 8.92
CA LYS A 6 -12.50 3.09 7.84
C LYS A 6 -11.86 1.72 8.04
N LEU A 7 -10.59 1.71 8.45
CA LEU A 7 -9.84 0.51 8.82
C LEU A 7 -9.21 0.73 10.20
N ARG A 8 -9.42 -0.23 11.09
CA ARG A 8 -8.81 -0.23 12.43
C ARG A 8 -8.17 -1.58 12.72
N LEU A 9 -6.97 -1.54 13.26
CA LEU A 9 -6.35 -2.69 13.90
C LEU A 9 -6.38 -2.46 15.41
N GLU A 10 -6.88 -3.44 16.16
CA GLU A 10 -6.93 -3.40 17.62
C GLU A 10 -6.04 -4.50 18.18
N HIS A 11 -4.91 -4.10 18.82
CA HIS A 11 -3.93 -4.97 19.49
C HIS A 11 -3.49 -6.16 18.62
N VAL A 12 -3.36 -5.96 17.32
CA VAL A 12 -2.98 -7.00 16.36
C VAL A 12 -1.53 -7.40 16.58
N SER A 13 -1.28 -8.68 16.82
CA SER A 13 0.07 -9.24 16.97
C SER A 13 0.28 -10.46 16.07
N MET A 14 1.55 -10.79 15.82
CA MET A 14 1.91 -11.99 15.07
C MET A 14 3.14 -12.66 15.64
N THR A 15 2.98 -13.92 16.00
CA THR A 15 4.07 -14.82 16.44
C THR A 15 4.09 -16.04 15.54
N PHE A 16 5.20 -16.27 14.86
CA PHE A 16 5.42 -17.48 14.07
C PHE A 16 6.05 -18.56 14.95
N ARG A 17 5.44 -19.74 14.97
CA ARG A 17 5.98 -20.90 15.65
C ARG A 17 7.06 -21.56 14.79
N GLY A 18 8.26 -21.68 15.31
CA GLY A 18 9.39 -22.29 14.61
C GLY A 18 9.97 -23.49 15.38
N THR A 19 10.65 -24.37 14.68
CA THR A 19 11.35 -25.52 15.29
C THR A 19 12.50 -25.13 16.21
N GLN A 20 13.01 -23.90 16.08
CA GLN A 20 14.09 -23.35 16.93
C GLN A 20 13.57 -22.33 17.96
N GLY A 21 12.25 -22.27 18.18
CA GLY A 21 11.59 -21.33 19.07
C GLY A 21 10.62 -20.40 18.35
N ASP A 22 9.77 -19.75 19.10
CA ASP A 22 8.78 -18.82 18.59
C ASP A 22 9.44 -17.48 18.19
N PHE A 23 9.05 -16.93 17.05
CA PHE A 23 9.51 -15.63 16.55
C PHE A 23 8.38 -14.62 16.56
N VAL A 24 8.49 -13.58 17.40
CA VAL A 24 7.54 -12.47 17.45
C VAL A 24 7.85 -11.53 16.29
N ALA A 25 7.08 -11.65 15.22
CA ALA A 25 7.21 -10.80 14.04
C ALA A 25 6.59 -9.42 14.27
N LEU A 26 5.46 -9.36 14.99
CA LEU A 26 4.70 -8.15 15.26
C LEU A 26 4.26 -8.14 16.72
N ALA A 27 4.72 -7.16 17.48
CA ALA A 27 4.16 -6.82 18.79
C ALA A 27 2.74 -6.26 18.62
N PRO A 28 1.91 -6.15 19.68
CA PRO A 28 0.59 -5.56 19.55
C PRO A 28 0.64 -4.19 18.86
N VAL A 29 -0.08 -4.06 17.77
CA VAL A 29 -0.17 -2.86 16.92
C VAL A 29 -1.60 -2.37 16.90
N ASP A 30 -1.76 -1.07 17.08
CA ASP A 30 -3.00 -0.34 16.90
C ASP A 30 -2.84 0.64 15.73
N LEU A 31 -3.81 0.64 14.79
CA LEU A 31 -3.87 1.54 13.64
C LEU A 31 -5.30 2.06 13.48
N ASP A 32 -5.44 3.35 13.25
CA ASP A 32 -6.71 4.00 12.90
C ASP A 32 -6.54 4.76 11.58
N ILE A 33 -7.20 4.27 10.53
CA ILE A 33 -7.11 4.85 9.18
C ILE A 33 -8.48 5.40 8.79
N PRO A 34 -8.64 6.72 8.71
CA PRO A 34 -9.91 7.35 8.30
C PRO A 34 -10.26 7.08 6.83
N ALA A 35 -11.56 7.20 6.49
CA ALA A 35 -12.01 7.05 5.11
C ALA A 35 -11.39 8.09 4.17
N GLY A 36 -11.09 7.69 2.93
CA GLY A 36 -10.57 8.59 1.90
C GLY A 36 -9.17 9.15 2.16
N ARG A 37 -8.40 8.59 3.08
CA ARG A 37 -7.02 8.99 3.38
C ARG A 37 -6.01 8.10 2.67
N PHE A 38 -4.90 8.72 2.30
CA PHE A 38 -3.70 8.02 1.83
C PHE A 38 -2.73 7.90 3.01
N VAL A 39 -2.55 6.70 3.54
CA VAL A 39 -1.74 6.45 4.74
C VAL A 39 -0.56 5.57 4.39
N SER A 40 0.65 5.94 4.81
CA SER A 40 1.85 5.12 4.61
C SER A 40 2.29 4.42 5.89
N LEU A 41 2.78 3.19 5.73
CA LEU A 41 3.57 2.47 6.71
C LEU A 41 5.03 2.43 6.24
N ILE A 42 5.94 3.07 6.98
CA ILE A 42 7.38 3.05 6.68
C ILE A 42 8.14 2.32 7.79
N GLY A 43 9.26 1.74 7.43
CA GLY A 43 10.13 1.05 8.39
C GLY A 43 11.16 0.17 7.69
N PRO A 44 12.16 -0.32 8.42
CA PRO A 44 13.20 -1.17 7.86
C PRO A 44 12.64 -2.49 7.30
N SER A 45 13.42 -3.17 6.46
CA SER A 45 13.04 -4.48 5.96
C SER A 45 12.85 -5.47 7.12
N GLY A 46 11.79 -6.28 7.04
CA GLY A 46 11.46 -7.25 8.09
C GLY A 46 10.79 -6.68 9.34
N CYS A 47 10.36 -5.41 9.37
CA CYS A 47 9.62 -4.85 10.51
C CYS A 47 8.12 -5.23 10.53
N GLY A 48 7.65 -6.10 9.63
CA GLY A 48 6.27 -6.63 9.68
C GLY A 48 5.25 -5.90 8.81
N LYS A 49 5.61 -4.97 7.93
CA LYS A 49 4.68 -4.24 7.05
C LYS A 49 3.82 -5.18 6.19
N THR A 50 4.45 -6.09 5.47
CA THR A 50 3.74 -7.10 4.65
C THR A 50 2.93 -8.07 5.53
N THR A 51 3.36 -8.34 6.76
CA THR A 51 2.59 -9.14 7.73
C THR A 51 1.29 -8.42 8.10
N ILE A 52 1.34 -7.12 8.38
CA ILE A 52 0.13 -6.29 8.60
C ILE A 52 -0.79 -6.37 7.39
N PHE A 53 -0.26 -6.22 6.18
CA PHE A 53 -1.07 -6.29 4.94
C PHE A 53 -1.73 -7.65 4.76
N ASN A 54 -1.00 -8.74 5.00
CA ASN A 54 -1.57 -10.09 4.92
C ASN A 54 -2.68 -10.32 5.95
N ILE A 55 -2.53 -9.74 7.16
CA ILE A 55 -3.57 -9.80 8.20
C ILE A 55 -4.80 -9.00 7.78
N VAL A 56 -4.63 -7.76 7.31
CA VAL A 56 -5.73 -6.90 6.83
C VAL A 56 -6.45 -7.51 5.63
N ALA A 57 -5.72 -8.17 4.73
CA ALA A 57 -6.28 -8.85 3.56
C ALA A 57 -6.98 -10.19 3.90
N GLY A 58 -6.92 -10.64 5.17
CA GLY A 58 -7.46 -11.92 5.61
C GLY A 58 -6.66 -13.14 5.15
N LEU A 59 -5.49 -12.93 4.55
CA LEU A 59 -4.61 -14.01 4.05
C LEU A 59 -3.88 -14.73 5.18
N GLN A 60 -3.76 -14.08 6.33
CA GLN A 60 -3.09 -14.60 7.51
C GLN A 60 -3.85 -14.17 8.77
N PRO A 61 -4.31 -15.12 9.61
CA PRO A 61 -4.93 -14.74 10.88
C PRO A 61 -3.86 -14.17 11.83
N PRO A 62 -4.18 -13.11 12.60
CA PRO A 62 -3.29 -12.61 13.65
C PRO A 62 -3.18 -13.62 14.79
N THR A 63 -2.12 -13.53 15.60
CA THR A 63 -2.01 -14.31 16.84
C THR A 63 -2.97 -13.79 17.90
N THR A 64 -3.09 -12.47 18.02
CA THR A 64 -4.07 -11.77 18.87
C THR A 64 -4.57 -10.52 18.18
N GLY A 65 -5.64 -9.93 18.71
CA GLY A 65 -6.23 -8.72 18.20
C GLY A 65 -7.21 -8.97 17.05
N ARG A 66 -7.71 -7.89 16.48
CA ARG A 66 -8.72 -7.94 15.43
C ARG A 66 -8.59 -6.82 14.40
N VAL A 67 -9.17 -7.06 13.23
CA VAL A 67 -9.25 -6.13 12.11
C VAL A 67 -10.70 -5.69 11.97
N LEU A 68 -10.94 -4.38 12.08
CA LEU A 68 -12.26 -3.81 11.89
C LEU A 68 -12.28 -2.95 10.61
N ILE A 69 -13.31 -3.15 9.80
CA ILE A 69 -13.61 -2.33 8.63
C ILE A 69 -15.02 -1.76 8.83
N ASP A 70 -15.16 -0.43 8.77
CA ASP A 70 -16.40 0.28 9.10
C ASP A 70 -16.99 -0.11 10.47
N GLY A 71 -16.12 -0.48 11.42
CA GLY A 71 -16.49 -0.92 12.78
C GLY A 71 -16.94 -2.38 12.90
N GLU A 72 -17.01 -3.12 11.80
CA GLU A 72 -17.32 -4.56 11.78
C GLU A 72 -16.02 -5.39 11.90
N ASP A 73 -16.03 -6.43 12.74
CA ASP A 73 -14.91 -7.36 12.88
C ASP A 73 -14.85 -8.31 11.68
N LEU A 74 -13.87 -8.08 10.83
CA LEU A 74 -13.61 -8.86 9.61
C LEU A 74 -12.26 -9.60 9.68
N THR A 75 -11.81 -9.95 10.87
CA THR A 75 -10.56 -10.68 11.10
C THR A 75 -10.55 -12.02 10.37
N GLY A 76 -9.61 -12.22 9.45
CA GLY A 76 -9.48 -13.43 8.65
C GLY A 76 -10.44 -13.57 7.47
N PHE A 77 -11.31 -12.57 7.23
CA PHE A 77 -12.19 -12.57 6.06
C PHE A 77 -11.45 -12.06 4.83
N ILE A 78 -11.39 -12.88 3.78
CA ILE A 78 -10.76 -12.55 2.50
C ILE A 78 -11.72 -11.74 1.62
N GLY A 79 -11.16 -10.86 0.75
CA GLY A 79 -11.93 -10.16 -0.28
C GLY A 79 -12.58 -8.86 0.19
N GLN A 80 -12.15 -8.32 1.32
CA GLN A 80 -12.64 -7.05 1.88
C GLN A 80 -11.83 -5.83 1.40
N VAL A 81 -10.65 -6.06 0.82
CA VAL A 81 -9.73 -5.02 0.35
C VAL A 81 -9.17 -5.35 -1.03
N GLY A 82 -8.82 -4.33 -1.81
CA GLY A 82 -7.98 -4.50 -2.99
C GLY A 82 -6.52 -4.58 -2.55
N TYR A 83 -5.78 -5.61 -2.97
CA TYR A 83 -4.39 -5.80 -2.58
C TYR A 83 -3.48 -5.90 -3.80
N MET A 84 -2.58 -4.93 -3.95
CA MET A 84 -1.48 -4.97 -4.89
C MET A 84 -0.22 -5.41 -4.15
N LEU A 85 0.27 -6.61 -4.48
CA LEU A 85 1.52 -7.15 -3.95
C LEU A 85 2.74 -6.46 -4.58
N GLN A 86 3.90 -6.59 -3.97
CA GLN A 86 5.16 -6.01 -4.42
C GLN A 86 5.51 -6.35 -5.89
N LYS A 87 5.20 -7.58 -6.33
CA LYS A 87 5.32 -7.99 -7.73
C LYS A 87 4.01 -7.69 -8.46
N ASP A 88 4.09 -7.31 -9.74
CA ASP A 88 2.91 -6.98 -10.55
C ASP A 88 1.94 -8.17 -10.72
N LEU A 89 2.46 -9.40 -10.71
CA LEU A 89 1.71 -10.66 -10.82
C LEU A 89 0.64 -10.64 -11.93
N LEU A 90 0.95 -9.97 -13.05
CA LEU A 90 0.11 -10.03 -14.22
C LEU A 90 0.16 -11.46 -14.80
N LEU A 91 -0.99 -12.00 -15.18
CA LEU A 91 -1.11 -13.32 -15.76
C LEU A 91 -0.52 -13.31 -17.18
N PRO A 92 0.61 -13.99 -17.44
CA PRO A 92 1.32 -13.87 -18.72
C PRO A 92 0.56 -14.43 -19.93
N TRP A 93 -0.43 -15.27 -19.69
CA TRP A 93 -1.32 -15.86 -20.72
C TRP A 93 -2.57 -15.03 -20.98
N ARG A 94 -2.77 -13.92 -20.26
CA ARG A 94 -3.87 -12.97 -20.49
C ARG A 94 -3.34 -11.69 -21.11
N THR A 95 -4.18 -11.04 -21.91
CA THR A 95 -3.88 -9.69 -22.41
C THR A 95 -3.85 -8.68 -21.27
N VAL A 96 -3.34 -7.47 -21.52
CA VAL A 96 -3.36 -6.37 -20.58
C VAL A 96 -4.79 -6.03 -20.15
N LEU A 97 -5.70 -5.94 -21.12
CA LEU A 97 -7.13 -5.69 -20.88
C LEU A 97 -7.73 -6.76 -19.98
N ASP A 98 -7.45 -8.04 -20.26
CA ASP A 98 -7.98 -9.15 -19.46
C ASP A 98 -7.36 -9.24 -18.06
N ASN A 99 -6.10 -8.81 -17.91
CA ASN A 99 -5.50 -8.68 -16.61
C ASN A 99 -6.16 -7.58 -15.77
N VAL A 100 -6.43 -6.42 -16.35
CA VAL A 100 -7.10 -5.32 -15.66
C VAL A 100 -8.54 -5.66 -15.32
N ALA A 101 -9.26 -6.35 -16.21
CA ALA A 101 -10.63 -6.78 -16.02
C ALA A 101 -10.80 -7.94 -15.01
N LEU A 102 -9.71 -8.65 -14.65
CA LEU A 102 -9.72 -9.88 -13.85
C LEU A 102 -10.49 -9.76 -12.54
N GLY A 103 -10.31 -8.66 -11.82
CA GLY A 103 -10.97 -8.47 -10.53
C GLY A 103 -12.50 -8.47 -10.63
N LEU A 104 -13.05 -7.85 -11.67
CA LEU A 104 -14.50 -7.85 -11.95
C LEU A 104 -14.98 -9.25 -12.37
N GLU A 105 -14.20 -9.95 -13.20
CA GLU A 105 -14.53 -11.32 -13.61
C GLU A 105 -14.65 -12.25 -12.40
N ILE A 106 -13.69 -12.21 -11.47
CA ILE A 106 -13.71 -13.02 -10.25
C ILE A 106 -14.94 -12.71 -9.38
N ARG A 107 -15.42 -11.47 -9.41
CA ARG A 107 -16.65 -11.04 -8.71
C ARG A 107 -17.94 -11.36 -9.48
N GLY A 108 -17.85 -12.10 -10.57
CA GLY A 108 -18.98 -12.58 -11.34
C GLY A 108 -19.48 -11.62 -12.44
N THR A 109 -18.77 -10.50 -12.71
CA THR A 109 -19.11 -9.64 -13.85
C THR A 109 -18.76 -10.39 -15.15
N PRO A 110 -19.67 -10.47 -16.12
CA PRO A 110 -19.38 -11.07 -17.42
C PRO A 110 -18.15 -10.41 -18.06
N MET A 111 -17.25 -11.22 -18.64
CA MET A 111 -15.97 -10.75 -19.18
C MET A 111 -16.14 -9.61 -20.21
N ARG A 112 -17.19 -9.64 -21.01
CA ARG A 112 -17.50 -8.56 -21.97
C ARG A 112 -17.67 -7.22 -21.25
N GLU A 113 -18.53 -7.19 -20.22
CA GLU A 113 -18.80 -6.00 -19.42
C GLU A 113 -17.55 -5.56 -18.63
N ALA A 114 -16.81 -6.52 -18.06
CA ALA A 114 -15.56 -6.24 -17.36
C ALA A 114 -14.52 -5.55 -18.27
N ARG A 115 -14.41 -5.99 -19.55
CA ARG A 115 -13.56 -5.33 -20.56
C ARG A 115 -14.08 -3.95 -20.93
N GLU A 116 -15.39 -3.78 -21.10
CA GLU A 116 -16.01 -2.47 -21.40
C GLU A 116 -15.74 -1.46 -20.27
N ARG A 117 -15.69 -1.89 -19.02
CA ARG A 117 -15.31 -1.04 -17.87
C ARG A 117 -13.80 -0.80 -17.75
N ALA A 118 -12.96 -1.76 -18.14
CA ALA A 118 -11.50 -1.66 -18.07
C ALA A 118 -10.91 -0.79 -19.18
N LEU A 119 -11.45 -0.85 -20.40
CA LEU A 119 -10.89 -0.20 -21.59
C LEU A 119 -10.73 1.33 -21.43
N PRO A 120 -11.72 2.10 -20.95
CA PRO A 120 -11.56 3.53 -20.74
C PRO A 120 -10.44 3.89 -19.77
N LEU A 121 -10.21 3.04 -18.74
CA LEU A 121 -9.13 3.26 -17.77
C LEU A 121 -7.76 3.03 -18.39
N LEU A 122 -7.61 1.99 -19.23
CA LEU A 122 -6.37 1.76 -19.98
C LEU A 122 -6.02 2.96 -20.86
N LEU A 123 -7.01 3.48 -21.61
CA LEU A 123 -6.83 4.65 -22.47
C LEU A 123 -6.45 5.90 -21.65
N ARG A 124 -7.22 6.19 -20.59
CA ARG A 124 -7.01 7.36 -19.74
C ARG A 124 -5.67 7.33 -19.02
N TYR A 125 -5.21 6.15 -18.61
CA TYR A 125 -4.04 6.00 -17.77
C TYR A 125 -2.77 5.51 -18.49
N GLY A 126 -2.70 5.75 -19.82
CA GLY A 126 -1.48 5.64 -20.62
C GLY A 126 -1.07 4.22 -20.98
N LEU A 127 -2.06 3.33 -21.12
CA LEU A 127 -1.91 1.97 -21.65
C LEU A 127 -2.66 1.75 -22.96
N GLY A 128 -3.15 2.85 -23.58
CA GLY A 128 -3.78 2.83 -24.89
C GLY A 128 -2.85 2.28 -25.98
N GLY A 129 -3.37 1.40 -26.84
CA GLY A 129 -2.59 0.69 -27.87
C GLY A 129 -1.92 -0.61 -27.36
N PHE A 130 -2.01 -0.92 -26.04
CA PHE A 130 -1.45 -2.13 -25.44
C PHE A 130 -2.52 -3.09 -24.92
N GLU A 131 -3.80 -2.82 -25.17
CA GLU A 131 -4.94 -3.57 -24.63
C GLU A 131 -4.86 -5.06 -24.94
N HIS A 132 -4.44 -5.38 -26.17
CA HIS A 132 -4.36 -6.75 -26.69
C HIS A 132 -2.96 -7.37 -26.57
N GLN A 133 -1.99 -6.61 -26.03
CA GLN A 133 -0.66 -7.14 -25.77
C GLN A 133 -0.65 -7.99 -24.51
N HIS A 134 0.38 -8.84 -24.38
CA HIS A 134 0.62 -9.64 -23.17
C HIS A 134 1.66 -8.97 -22.27
N PRO A 135 1.69 -9.25 -20.96
CA PRO A 135 2.59 -8.59 -20.00
C PRO A 135 4.07 -8.53 -20.41
N PRO A 136 4.67 -9.54 -21.07
CA PRO A 136 6.08 -9.47 -21.49
C PRO A 136 6.39 -8.37 -22.51
N ALA A 137 5.39 -7.87 -23.24
CA ALA A 137 5.56 -6.77 -24.21
C ALA A 137 5.58 -5.38 -23.53
N LEU A 138 5.30 -5.28 -22.23
CA LEU A 138 5.21 -4.02 -21.49
C LEU A 138 6.54 -3.68 -20.78
N SER A 139 6.82 -2.36 -20.68
CA SER A 139 7.86 -1.89 -19.75
C SER A 139 7.48 -2.16 -18.30
N GLY A 140 8.46 -2.11 -17.36
CA GLY A 140 8.20 -2.28 -15.94
C GLY A 140 7.14 -1.32 -15.40
N GLY A 141 7.24 -0.03 -15.76
CA GLY A 141 6.25 0.98 -15.36
C GLY A 141 4.86 0.74 -15.94
N MET A 142 4.76 0.23 -17.16
CA MET A 142 3.46 -0.15 -17.77
C MET A 142 2.85 -1.36 -17.06
N ARG A 143 3.64 -2.36 -16.68
CA ARG A 143 3.15 -3.49 -15.90
C ARG A 143 2.62 -3.04 -14.54
N GLN A 144 3.34 -2.15 -13.86
CA GLN A 144 2.89 -1.60 -12.56
C GLN A 144 1.57 -0.83 -12.70
N ARG A 145 1.41 -0.01 -13.76
CA ARG A 145 0.13 0.67 -14.04
C ARG A 145 -1.01 -0.33 -14.27
N ALA A 146 -0.77 -1.37 -15.06
CA ALA A 146 -1.78 -2.40 -15.31
C ALA A 146 -2.17 -3.13 -14.00
N ALA A 147 -1.21 -3.45 -13.13
CA ALA A 147 -1.46 -4.07 -11.83
C ALA A 147 -2.25 -3.15 -10.88
N LEU A 148 -1.92 -1.84 -10.85
CA LEU A 148 -2.68 -0.85 -10.08
C LEU A 148 -4.12 -0.73 -10.59
N LEU A 149 -4.32 -0.62 -11.91
CA LEU A 149 -5.66 -0.54 -12.51
C LEU A 149 -6.47 -1.81 -12.22
N ARG A 150 -5.85 -2.99 -12.30
CA ARG A 150 -6.48 -4.26 -11.90
C ARG A 150 -6.98 -4.22 -10.46
N THR A 151 -6.15 -3.69 -9.56
CA THR A 151 -6.48 -3.61 -8.13
C THR A 151 -7.61 -2.61 -7.86
N LEU A 152 -7.59 -1.46 -8.54
CA LEU A 152 -8.62 -0.43 -8.38
C LEU A 152 -9.96 -0.81 -8.99
N LEU A 153 -9.94 -1.54 -10.12
CA LEU A 153 -11.16 -1.93 -10.82
C LEU A 153 -12.00 -2.98 -10.07
N ILE A 154 -11.42 -3.62 -9.05
CA ILE A 154 -12.16 -4.50 -8.12
C ILE A 154 -13.26 -3.73 -7.37
N ASP A 155 -13.17 -2.41 -7.30
CA ASP A 155 -14.16 -1.53 -6.67
C ASP A 155 -14.29 -1.73 -5.14
N MET A 156 -13.13 -1.84 -4.49
CA MET A 156 -13.03 -1.89 -3.03
C MET A 156 -12.75 -0.51 -2.44
N ASP A 157 -13.31 -0.25 -1.26
CA ASP A 157 -13.12 1.03 -0.56
C ASP A 157 -11.71 1.20 0.02
N ILE A 158 -11.05 0.08 0.34
CA ILE A 158 -9.70 0.05 0.89
C ILE A 158 -8.76 -0.61 -0.10
N ILE A 159 -7.66 0.06 -0.40
CA ILE A 159 -6.61 -0.42 -1.31
C ILE A 159 -5.30 -0.53 -0.54
N LEU A 160 -4.70 -1.70 -0.56
CA LEU A 160 -3.37 -1.97 -0.01
C LEU A 160 -2.34 -2.00 -1.15
N LEU A 161 -1.27 -1.21 -1.02
CA LEU A 161 -0.19 -1.12 -2.00
C LEU A 161 1.14 -1.48 -1.33
N ASP A 162 1.70 -2.65 -1.63
CA ASP A 162 2.94 -3.15 -1.05
C ASP A 162 4.13 -2.85 -1.97
N GLU A 163 4.93 -1.85 -1.63
CA GLU A 163 6.15 -1.41 -2.35
C GLU A 163 5.97 -1.30 -3.89
N PRO A 164 4.94 -0.65 -4.42
CA PRO A 164 4.59 -0.71 -5.84
C PRO A 164 5.64 -0.06 -6.77
N PHE A 165 6.64 0.64 -6.22
CA PHE A 165 7.66 1.34 -6.99
C PHE A 165 9.07 0.75 -6.84
N GLY A 166 9.25 -0.30 -6.04
CA GLY A 166 10.56 -0.81 -5.64
C GLY A 166 11.46 -1.29 -6.79
N ALA A 167 10.88 -1.70 -7.91
CA ALA A 167 11.61 -2.24 -9.07
C ALA A 167 11.79 -1.24 -10.22
N LEU A 168 11.49 0.06 -10.01
CA LEU A 168 11.50 1.08 -11.06
C LEU A 168 12.71 2.01 -10.95
N ASP A 169 13.20 2.48 -12.11
CA ASP A 169 14.18 3.56 -12.15
C ASP A 169 13.58 4.89 -11.65
N ALA A 170 14.43 5.80 -11.21
CA ALA A 170 14.03 7.04 -10.55
C ALA A 170 13.07 7.91 -11.39
N GLN A 171 13.27 7.99 -12.71
CA GLN A 171 12.41 8.81 -13.58
C GLN A 171 11.02 8.20 -13.76
N THR A 172 10.96 6.88 -14.01
CA THR A 172 9.70 6.13 -14.11
C THR A 172 8.93 6.17 -12.80
N LYS A 173 9.64 6.01 -11.68
CA LYS A 173 9.11 6.08 -10.32
C LYS A 173 8.44 7.44 -10.06
N SER A 174 9.13 8.55 -10.33
CA SER A 174 8.58 9.90 -10.18
C SER A 174 7.27 10.11 -10.94
N LYS A 175 7.27 9.75 -12.22
CA LYS A 175 6.07 9.87 -13.08
C LYS A 175 4.91 9.00 -12.56
N LEU A 176 5.21 7.81 -12.05
CA LEU A 176 4.19 6.90 -11.55
C LEU A 176 3.61 7.37 -10.21
N GLN A 177 4.39 8.03 -9.36
CA GLN A 177 3.92 8.61 -8.11
C GLN A 177 2.96 9.79 -8.35
N GLU A 178 3.29 10.71 -9.28
CA GLU A 178 2.37 11.79 -9.67
C GLU A 178 1.07 11.22 -10.28
N TRP A 179 1.22 10.21 -11.14
CA TRP A 179 0.09 9.50 -11.72
C TRP A 179 -0.79 8.84 -10.65
N LEU A 180 -0.19 8.22 -9.61
CA LEU A 180 -0.94 7.61 -8.51
C LEU A 180 -1.71 8.65 -7.69
N LEU A 181 -1.15 9.85 -7.47
CA LEU A 181 -1.88 10.94 -6.81
C LEU A 181 -3.12 11.38 -7.60
N GLY A 182 -3.00 11.50 -8.94
CA GLY A 182 -4.14 11.79 -9.80
C GLY A 182 -5.21 10.69 -9.73
N LEU A 183 -4.78 9.43 -9.78
CA LEU A 183 -5.65 8.28 -9.65
C LEU A 183 -6.37 8.23 -8.29
N PHE A 184 -5.65 8.52 -7.21
CA PHE A 184 -6.23 8.61 -5.87
C PHE A 184 -7.31 9.70 -5.78
N ALA A 185 -7.06 10.87 -6.36
CA ALA A 185 -8.04 11.96 -6.41
C ALA A 185 -9.29 11.59 -7.24
N ASP A 186 -9.12 10.83 -8.33
CA ASP A 186 -10.23 10.39 -9.18
C ASP A 186 -11.14 9.35 -8.51
N PHE A 187 -10.57 8.42 -7.75
CA PHE A 187 -11.31 7.31 -7.15
C PHE A 187 -11.76 7.53 -5.71
N GLY A 188 -11.12 8.44 -4.96
CA GLY A 188 -11.49 8.78 -3.58
C GLY A 188 -11.44 7.61 -2.58
N ARG A 189 -10.59 6.61 -2.85
CA ARG A 189 -10.48 5.40 -2.00
C ARG A 189 -9.60 5.64 -0.78
N THR A 190 -9.74 4.80 0.24
CA THR A 190 -8.77 4.74 1.34
C THR A 190 -7.58 3.91 0.88
N VAL A 191 -6.38 4.46 0.96
CA VAL A 191 -5.15 3.78 0.53
C VAL A 191 -4.22 3.56 1.71
N VAL A 192 -3.79 2.33 1.91
CA VAL A 192 -2.68 1.99 2.80
C VAL A 192 -1.49 1.58 1.94
N PHE A 193 -0.39 2.27 2.12
CA PHE A 193 0.79 2.18 1.28
C PHE A 193 2.01 1.75 2.10
N VAL A 194 2.68 0.72 1.68
CA VAL A 194 3.93 0.25 2.29
C VAL A 194 5.10 0.67 1.42
N THR A 195 6.09 1.30 2.03
CA THR A 195 7.36 1.62 1.39
C THR A 195 8.49 1.68 2.42
N HIS A 196 9.73 1.53 1.96
CA HIS A 196 10.94 1.83 2.72
C HIS A 196 11.52 3.21 2.37
N ASP A 197 10.92 3.91 1.38
CA ASP A 197 11.36 5.22 0.91
C ASP A 197 10.55 6.32 1.60
N VAL A 198 11.22 7.08 2.47
CA VAL A 198 10.62 8.19 3.23
C VAL A 198 10.11 9.30 2.31
N GLU A 199 10.77 9.55 1.17
CA GLU A 199 10.35 10.57 0.22
C GLU A 199 9.02 10.20 -0.45
N GLU A 200 8.84 8.91 -0.82
CA GLU A 200 7.56 8.42 -1.32
C GLU A 200 6.44 8.62 -0.31
N ALA A 201 6.68 8.20 0.94
CA ALA A 201 5.68 8.33 1.99
C ALA A 201 5.29 9.79 2.22
N ALA A 202 6.27 10.70 2.35
CA ALA A 202 6.02 12.14 2.54
C ALA A 202 5.30 12.77 1.34
N PHE A 203 5.63 12.35 0.11
CA PHE A 203 5.03 12.89 -1.12
C PHE A 203 3.58 12.44 -1.32
N LEU A 204 3.27 11.18 -1.00
CA LEU A 204 1.96 10.58 -1.31
C LEU A 204 0.94 10.73 -0.19
N SER A 205 1.36 10.68 1.08
CA SER A 205 0.47 10.40 2.20
C SER A 205 -0.11 11.64 2.86
N ASP A 206 -1.27 11.45 3.48
CA ASP A 206 -1.87 12.40 4.43
C ASP A 206 -1.39 12.09 5.86
N GLU A 207 -0.87 10.86 6.08
CA GLU A 207 -0.38 10.41 7.36
C GLU A 207 0.66 9.29 7.17
N ILE A 208 1.68 9.27 8.02
CA ILE A 208 2.73 8.25 8.03
C ILE A 208 2.77 7.58 9.41
N TYR A 209 2.70 6.25 9.42
CA TYR A 209 3.05 5.43 10.56
C TYR A 209 4.49 4.92 10.40
N VAL A 210 5.32 5.18 11.40
CA VAL A 210 6.72 4.74 11.42
C VAL A 210 6.81 3.46 12.24
N MET A 211 7.42 2.42 11.66
CA MET A 211 7.59 1.13 12.31
C MET A 211 9.05 0.87 12.64
N ALA A 212 9.28 0.28 13.82
CA ALA A 212 10.55 -0.35 14.20
C ALA A 212 10.48 -1.87 13.99
N SER A 213 11.65 -2.51 13.98
CA SER A 213 11.79 -3.98 13.87
C SER A 213 12.18 -4.62 15.20
N ARG A 214 11.98 -5.96 15.28
CA ARG A 214 12.47 -6.87 16.31
C ARG A 214 11.97 -6.58 17.73
N PRO A 215 10.70 -6.75 18.03
CA PRO A 215 9.60 -7.08 17.11
C PRO A 215 9.10 -5.83 16.37
N GLY A 216 8.36 -6.07 15.28
CA GLY A 216 7.66 -5.02 14.55
C GLY A 216 6.68 -4.29 15.48
N ARG A 217 6.72 -2.97 15.51
CA ARG A 217 5.82 -2.12 16.29
C ARG A 217 5.72 -0.74 15.68
N ILE A 218 4.61 -0.04 15.92
CA ILE A 218 4.48 1.37 15.59
C ILE A 218 5.26 2.17 16.65
N VAL A 219 6.12 3.09 16.18
CA VAL A 219 6.90 3.97 17.05
C VAL A 219 6.42 5.40 16.99
N ASP A 220 5.79 5.80 15.88
CA ASP A 220 5.21 7.13 15.75
C ASP A 220 4.14 7.19 14.68
N ARG A 221 3.26 8.20 14.78
CA ARG A 221 2.20 8.55 13.85
C ARG A 221 2.32 10.02 13.49
N LEU A 222 2.67 10.31 12.25
CA LEU A 222 2.96 11.66 11.75
C LEU A 222 1.90 12.12 10.75
N PRO A 223 1.07 13.12 11.08
CA PRO A 223 0.20 13.77 10.10
C PRO A 223 1.05 14.61 9.13
N ILE A 224 0.72 14.53 7.84
CA ILE A 224 1.43 15.25 6.78
C ILE A 224 0.64 16.48 6.37
N ASP A 225 1.03 17.62 6.92
CA ASP A 225 0.46 18.93 6.62
C ASP A 225 1.13 19.52 5.37
N LEU A 226 0.83 18.93 4.22
CA LEU A 226 1.25 19.40 2.90
C LEU A 226 0.01 19.53 2.01
N PRO A 227 -0.14 20.66 1.29
CA PRO A 227 -1.34 20.90 0.48
C PRO A 227 -1.50 19.89 -0.64
N ARG A 228 -2.74 19.68 -1.10
CA ARG A 228 -3.08 18.94 -2.32
C ARG A 228 -3.72 19.90 -3.34
N PRO A 229 -3.58 19.72 -4.65
CA PRO A 229 -2.78 18.68 -5.31
C PRO A 229 -1.27 18.88 -5.10
N ARG A 230 -0.50 17.81 -5.02
CA ARG A 230 0.95 17.84 -4.89
C ARG A 230 1.62 17.59 -6.24
N ASP A 231 2.63 18.40 -6.54
CA ASP A 231 3.56 18.22 -7.65
C ASP A 231 5.00 18.11 -7.13
N ARG A 232 5.96 17.86 -8.01
CA ARG A 232 7.36 17.65 -7.63
C ARG A 232 8.06 18.88 -7.04
N SER A 233 7.53 20.08 -7.21
CA SER A 233 8.12 21.28 -6.61
C SER A 233 8.09 21.24 -5.08
N ILE A 234 7.12 20.50 -4.50
CA ILE A 234 6.97 20.39 -3.06
C ILE A 234 8.16 19.70 -2.38
N VAL A 235 8.88 18.79 -3.08
CA VAL A 235 9.96 17.98 -2.48
C VAL A 235 11.17 18.80 -2.07
N THR A 236 11.32 20.00 -2.62
CA THR A 236 12.41 20.94 -2.28
C THR A 236 12.01 21.99 -1.25
N THR A 237 10.76 21.96 -0.78
CA THR A 237 10.28 22.93 0.22
C THR A 237 10.86 22.64 1.61
N PRO A 238 11.11 23.65 2.45
CA PRO A 238 11.59 23.46 3.82
C PRO A 238 10.68 22.53 4.65
N ARG A 239 9.37 22.62 4.46
CA ARG A 239 8.39 21.79 5.17
C ARG A 239 8.54 20.31 4.81
N PHE A 240 8.64 19.99 3.52
CA PHE A 240 8.87 18.62 3.05
C PHE A 240 10.19 18.05 3.58
N MET A 241 11.26 18.84 3.51
CA MET A 241 12.58 18.43 4.01
C MET A 241 12.58 18.20 5.52
N ALA A 242 11.82 18.99 6.30
CA ALA A 242 11.67 18.77 7.73
C ALA A 242 10.95 17.46 8.06
N ILE A 243 9.87 17.13 7.32
CA ILE A 243 9.15 15.85 7.44
C ILE A 243 10.08 14.68 7.11
N LYS A 244 10.78 14.77 5.97
CA LYS A 244 11.73 13.75 5.53
C LYS A 244 12.83 13.50 6.57
N LYS A 245 13.43 14.58 7.08
CA LYS A 245 14.46 14.49 8.12
C LYS A 245 13.93 13.82 9.39
N TYR A 246 12.76 14.25 9.87
CA TYR A 246 12.14 13.68 11.07
C TYR A 246 11.93 12.15 10.94
N CYS A 247 11.37 11.70 9.82
CA CYS A 247 11.18 10.26 9.58
C CYS A 247 12.51 9.50 9.51
N LEU A 248 13.55 10.07 8.87
CA LEU A 248 14.88 9.45 8.81
C LEU A 248 15.52 9.37 10.19
N ASP A 249 15.45 10.43 11.00
CA ASP A 249 15.99 10.45 12.35
C ASP A 249 15.31 9.38 13.23
N LEU A 250 13.98 9.21 13.10
CA LEU A 250 13.25 8.14 13.80
C LEU A 250 13.71 6.75 13.35
N LEU A 251 13.84 6.51 12.06
CA LEU A 251 14.27 5.21 11.54
C LEU A 251 15.69 4.87 12.00
N HIS A 252 16.62 5.82 11.92
CA HIS A 252 18.02 5.62 12.38
C HIS A 252 18.10 5.35 13.89
N SER A 253 17.27 6.03 14.72
CA SER A 253 17.24 5.78 16.16
C SER A 253 16.81 4.36 16.53
N GLN A 254 16.09 3.66 15.63
CA GLN A 254 15.65 2.27 15.83
C GLN A 254 16.67 1.23 15.33
N GLU A 255 17.65 1.63 14.53
CA GLU A 255 18.70 0.74 14.00
C GLU A 255 19.92 0.62 14.91
N THR A 256 20.13 1.61 15.81
CA THR A 256 21.24 1.57 16.76
C THR A 256 20.95 0.53 17.83
N PRO A 257 21.73 -0.56 17.96
CA PRO A 257 21.57 -1.50 19.05
C PRO A 257 21.83 -0.76 20.37
N GLN A 258 21.01 -0.98 21.39
CA GLN A 258 21.33 -0.66 22.77
C GLN A 258 22.53 -1.57 23.23
N SER A 259 23.72 -1.31 22.71
CA SER A 259 24.96 -1.98 23.12
C SER A 259 25.89 -1.00 23.83
N GLU A 260 25.36 -0.32 24.87
CA GLU A 260 26.17 0.35 25.88
C GLU A 260 25.38 0.41 27.19
N ALA A 261 25.16 -0.76 27.80
CA ALA A 261 24.87 -0.86 29.23
C ALA A 261 25.23 -2.28 29.70
N ALA A 262 26.51 -2.55 29.87
CA ALA A 262 27.00 -3.65 30.66
C ALA A 262 28.17 -3.15 31.53
#